data_79bdc308ab74a22a15fa6ad73e41a384
#
_entry.id   79bdc308ab74a22a15fa6ad73e41a384
#
_cell.length_a   1.000
_cell.length_b   1.000
_cell.length_c   1.000
_cell.angle_alpha   90.00
_cell.angle_beta   90.00
_cell.angle_gamma   90.00
#
_symmetry.space_group_name_H-M   'P 1'
#
loop_
_entity.id
_entity.type
_entity.pdbx_description
1 polymer ?
#
loop_
_entity_poly.entity_id
_entity_poly.type
_entity_poly.pdbx_seq_one_letter_code
_entity_poly.pdbx_strand_id
1 'polypeptide(L)'
;MNCITNMKEKKMSNLSEEIINRYLTGQCSEEELIEVNAWMKESEENARQLFRMEEIYHSGKFDQYTDEQRILRAEKQLYKKLDEEKGKQSKILSMHRWMKYAAVIAVMLVMGGGVGYWFYQNGNNQQMMVAVASEGIVKEVVLPDGSKVWLNNAATLKYPREFSEKERNVYLEGEAYFEVTKNRHKPFTVQSDAIRVRVLGTTFNLKSDKRCRIAEATLIEGEIEVKGNKEEGQIILTPGQRAELNKNNGRLTVKQVDAKLDAVWHDNLIPFQKADIFTITKALERFYDVKIILSPDIQTGKTYSGVLKRKSNIESVLKSLQNSIPIDYKIVGNNIFISPK
;
A
#
# COMPACT_ATOMS: atom_id res chain seq x y z
N MET A 1 20.74 96.41 29.37
CA MET A 1 21.23 96.98 28.13
C MET A 1 20.54 96.28 26.97
N ASN A 2 19.52 96.98 26.51
CA ASN A 2 19.04 97.26 25.13
C ASN A 2 19.12 96.10 24.09
N CYS A 3 18.05 95.60 23.79
CA CYS A 3 17.52 95.66 22.43
C CYS A 3 16.02 95.35 22.40
N ILE A 4 15.29 96.40 22.74
CA ILE A 4 13.88 96.63 22.33
C ILE A 4 13.96 97.30 20.95
N THR A 5 13.01 96.98 20.14
CA THR A 5 12.59 97.69 18.94
C THR A 5 12.90 97.03 17.61
N ASN A 6 11.92 96.42 17.06
CA ASN A 6 11.25 96.83 15.81
C ASN A 6 10.33 95.73 15.31
N MET A 7 9.17 95.57 15.89
CA MET A 7 8.03 95.07 15.16
C MET A 7 7.43 96.31 14.48
N LYS A 8 7.87 96.55 13.26
CA LYS A 8 7.17 97.45 12.34
C LYS A 8 5.72 96.93 12.20
N GLU A 9 4.79 97.77 12.67
CA GLU A 9 3.41 97.73 12.22
C GLU A 9 3.42 97.77 10.70
N LYS A 10 3.25 96.63 10.04
CA LYS A 10 3.00 96.55 8.61
C LYS A 10 1.51 96.90 8.46
N LYS A 11 1.29 98.15 7.98
CA LYS A 11 0.01 98.70 7.54
C LYS A 11 -0.86 97.58 6.94
N MET A 12 -1.97 97.28 7.60
CA MET A 12 -3.02 96.45 7.04
C MET A 12 -3.54 97.10 5.78
N SER A 13 -3.38 96.47 4.63
CA SER A 13 -3.88 96.93 3.39
C SER A 13 -5.41 96.77 3.38
N ASN A 14 -6.06 97.80 3.34
CA ASN A 14 -7.36 98.32 2.97
C ASN A 14 -8.61 97.41 2.82
N LEU A 15 -8.69 96.33 3.51
CA LEU A 15 -10.01 95.72 3.67
C LEU A 15 -10.65 96.23 4.98
N SER A 16 -11.86 96.83 4.86
CA SER A 16 -12.48 97.43 6.07
C SER A 16 -12.93 96.33 7.05
N GLU A 17 -12.81 96.61 8.35
CA GLU A 17 -13.30 95.67 9.41
C GLU A 17 -14.80 95.32 9.24
N GLU A 18 -15.55 96.22 8.63
CA GLU A 18 -16.97 95.96 8.35
C GLU A 18 -17.20 94.92 7.29
N ILE A 19 -16.39 94.85 6.25
CA ILE A 19 -16.44 93.81 5.20
C ILE A 19 -16.03 92.45 5.79
N ILE A 20 -15.00 92.43 6.63
CA ILE A 20 -14.54 91.20 7.29
C ILE A 20 -15.67 90.68 8.22
N ASN A 21 -16.30 91.55 8.96
CA ASN A 21 -17.37 91.13 9.85
C ASN A 21 -18.64 90.63 9.10
N ARG A 22 -18.98 91.23 7.97
CA ARG A 22 -20.05 90.73 7.10
C ARG A 22 -19.67 89.40 6.42
N TYR A 23 -18.39 89.19 6.10
CA TYR A 23 -17.92 87.90 5.64
C TYR A 23 -18.06 86.82 6.68
N LEU A 24 -17.59 87.03 7.88
CA LEU A 24 -17.71 86.10 9.03
C LEU A 24 -19.14 85.81 9.42
N THR A 25 -20.06 86.74 9.24
CA THR A 25 -21.51 86.60 9.52
C THR A 25 -22.32 85.99 8.37
N GLY A 26 -21.70 85.83 7.19
CA GLY A 26 -22.34 85.31 5.98
C GLY A 26 -23.27 86.33 5.31
N GLN A 27 -23.10 87.64 5.57
CA GLN A 27 -23.89 88.72 5.05
C GLN A 27 -23.21 89.57 3.96
N CYS A 28 -22.14 89.11 3.38
CA CYS A 28 -21.41 89.74 2.29
C CYS A 28 -22.21 89.74 0.99
N SER A 29 -22.13 90.85 0.26
CA SER A 29 -22.57 90.95 -1.17
C SER A 29 -21.59 90.21 -2.09
N GLU A 30 -22.01 89.89 -3.30
CA GLU A 30 -21.11 89.25 -4.29
C GLU A 30 -19.87 90.12 -4.64
N GLU A 31 -20.03 91.43 -4.65
CA GLU A 31 -18.93 92.40 -4.89
C GLU A 31 -17.93 92.38 -3.75
N GLU A 32 -18.41 92.39 -2.49
CA GLU A 32 -17.58 92.29 -1.24
C GLU A 32 -16.86 90.90 -1.13
N LEU A 33 -17.49 89.83 -1.60
CA LEU A 33 -16.85 88.51 -1.65
C LEU A 33 -15.69 88.45 -2.63
N ILE A 34 -15.80 89.16 -3.77
CA ILE A 34 -14.71 89.30 -4.77
C ILE A 34 -13.56 90.09 -4.13
N GLU A 35 -13.85 91.13 -3.34
CA GLU A 35 -12.85 91.94 -2.69
C GLU A 35 -12.12 91.18 -1.57
N VAL A 36 -12.82 90.42 -0.76
CA VAL A 36 -12.23 89.53 0.25
C VAL A 36 -11.35 88.47 -0.41
N ASN A 37 -11.82 87.84 -1.50
CA ASN A 37 -11.01 86.83 -2.24
C ASN A 37 -9.78 87.46 -2.92
N ALA A 38 -9.87 88.64 -3.40
CA ALA A 38 -8.72 89.37 -3.99
C ALA A 38 -7.70 89.68 -2.86
N TRP A 39 -8.16 90.14 -1.69
CA TRP A 39 -7.33 90.46 -0.56
C TRP A 39 -6.65 89.17 0.03
N MET A 40 -7.33 88.04 0.07
CA MET A 40 -6.73 86.76 0.47
C MET A 40 -5.62 86.32 -0.50
N LYS A 41 -5.79 86.49 -1.79
CA LYS A 41 -4.81 86.13 -2.81
C LYS A 41 -3.60 87.05 -2.89
N GLU A 42 -3.68 88.22 -2.31
CA GLU A 42 -2.62 89.24 -2.35
C GLU A 42 -1.42 88.88 -1.45
N SER A 43 -1.67 88.15 -0.33
CA SER A 43 -0.65 87.70 0.58
C SER A 43 -1.10 86.46 1.36
N GLU A 44 -0.18 85.48 1.53
CA GLU A 44 -0.44 84.29 2.42
C GLU A 44 -0.72 84.70 3.85
N GLU A 45 -0.19 85.83 4.34
CA GLU A 45 -0.45 86.36 5.67
C GLU A 45 -1.89 86.85 5.79
N ASN A 46 -2.45 87.46 4.76
CA ASN A 46 -3.85 87.90 4.73
C ASN A 46 -4.80 86.69 4.82
N ALA A 47 -4.50 85.65 4.10
CA ALA A 47 -5.29 84.41 4.17
C ALA A 47 -5.23 83.81 5.60
N ARG A 48 -4.05 83.76 6.18
CA ARG A 48 -3.87 83.22 7.56
C ARG A 48 -4.59 84.09 8.60
N GLN A 49 -4.67 85.41 8.39
CA GLN A 49 -5.39 86.29 9.32
C GLN A 49 -6.90 86.07 9.19
N LEU A 50 -7.46 85.95 8.00
CA LEU A 50 -8.87 85.67 7.84
C LEU A 50 -9.27 84.31 8.45
N PHE A 51 -8.52 83.27 8.20
CA PHE A 51 -8.73 81.95 8.82
C PHE A 51 -8.68 81.99 10.33
N ARG A 52 -7.77 82.74 10.92
CA ARG A 52 -7.70 82.94 12.38
C ARG A 52 -8.97 83.66 12.92
N MET A 53 -9.44 84.68 12.20
CA MET A 53 -10.67 85.40 12.61
C MET A 53 -11.92 84.54 12.47
N GLU A 54 -11.97 83.69 11.42
CA GLU A 54 -13.02 82.70 11.22
C GLU A 54 -13.01 81.63 12.31
N GLU A 55 -11.83 81.13 12.71
CA GLU A 55 -11.64 80.17 13.79
C GLU A 55 -12.09 80.76 15.13
N ILE A 56 -11.75 82.02 15.43
CA ILE A 56 -12.21 82.72 16.67
C ILE A 56 -13.72 82.98 16.64
N TYR A 57 -14.27 83.35 15.50
CA TYR A 57 -15.71 83.58 15.35
C TYR A 57 -16.52 82.30 15.52
N HIS A 58 -16.04 81.23 14.97
CA HIS A 58 -16.68 79.91 15.14
C HIS A 58 -16.47 79.30 16.52
N SER A 59 -15.31 79.51 17.16
CA SER A 59 -15.07 79.06 18.53
C SER A 59 -15.97 79.78 19.56
N GLY A 60 -16.24 81.07 19.34
CA GLY A 60 -17.18 81.76 20.17
C GLY A 60 -18.65 81.34 20.02
N LYS A 61 -19.04 80.68 18.95
CA LYS A 61 -20.37 80.07 18.80
C LYS A 61 -20.43 78.64 19.36
N PHE A 62 -19.25 77.98 19.68
CA PHE A 62 -19.17 76.59 20.14
C PHE A 62 -19.69 76.39 21.58
N ASP A 63 -19.77 77.44 22.37
CA ASP A 63 -20.21 77.33 23.82
C ASP A 63 -21.71 77.10 24.01
N GLN A 64 -22.52 77.11 22.93
CA GLN A 64 -23.93 76.85 23.02
C GLN A 64 -24.42 75.46 22.70
N TYR A 65 -23.50 74.50 22.33
CA TYR A 65 -23.88 73.17 21.94
C TYR A 65 -22.95 72.09 22.51
N THR A 66 -22.42 72.23 23.69
CA THR A 66 -21.71 71.18 24.42
C THR A 66 -22.68 70.22 25.05
N ASP A 67 -23.29 69.37 24.27
CA ASP A 67 -23.98 68.17 24.77
C ASP A 67 -22.89 67.12 25.16
N GLU A 68 -22.51 67.10 26.43
CA GLU A 68 -21.55 66.13 27.02
C GLU A 68 -21.85 64.69 26.62
N GLN A 69 -23.12 64.39 26.41
CA GLN A 69 -23.54 63.03 25.95
C GLN A 69 -23.16 62.75 24.51
N ARG A 70 -23.02 63.77 23.65
CA ARG A 70 -22.56 63.56 22.26
C ARG A 70 -21.07 63.31 22.19
N ILE A 71 -20.30 63.99 23.00
CA ILE A 71 -18.84 63.81 23.11
C ILE A 71 -18.55 62.41 23.65
N LEU A 72 -19.20 61.97 24.70
CA LEU A 72 -19.07 60.63 25.28
C LEU A 72 -19.49 59.51 24.30
N ARG A 73 -20.51 59.77 23.46
CA ARG A 73 -20.92 58.79 22.43
C ARG A 73 -19.90 58.75 21.30
N ALA A 74 -19.35 59.85 20.84
CA ALA A 74 -18.34 59.92 19.82
C ALA A 74 -17.01 59.25 20.28
N GLU A 75 -16.63 59.51 21.52
CA GLU A 75 -15.48 58.90 22.16
C GLU A 75 -15.63 57.39 22.29
N LYS A 76 -16.77 56.92 22.74
CA LYS A 76 -17.08 55.46 22.80
C LYS A 76 -17.08 54.80 21.43
N GLN A 77 -17.58 55.48 20.41
CA GLN A 77 -17.53 54.95 19.03
C GLN A 77 -16.10 54.91 18.47
N LEU A 78 -15.27 55.89 18.79
CA LEU A 78 -13.88 55.93 18.38
C LEU A 78 -13.08 54.79 19.04
N TYR A 79 -13.22 54.63 20.35
CA TYR A 79 -12.55 53.51 21.05
C TYR A 79 -13.00 52.13 20.52
N LYS A 80 -14.29 51.98 20.24
CA LYS A 80 -14.82 50.74 19.67
C LYS A 80 -14.23 50.46 18.28
N LYS A 81 -14.06 51.44 17.42
CA LYS A 81 -13.44 51.31 16.11
C LYS A 81 -11.93 51.01 16.23
N LEU A 82 -11.25 51.62 17.17
CA LEU A 82 -9.79 51.36 17.41
C LEU A 82 -9.56 49.95 17.96
N ASP A 83 -10.47 49.42 18.80
CA ASP A 83 -10.38 48.06 19.29
C ASP A 83 -10.74 47.03 18.22
N GLU A 84 -11.68 47.33 17.33
CA GLU A 84 -12.00 46.49 16.19
C GLU A 84 -10.85 46.43 15.18
N GLU A 85 -10.13 47.50 14.95
CA GLU A 85 -8.93 47.54 14.11
C GLU A 85 -7.73 46.79 14.75
N LYS A 86 -7.52 46.95 16.06
CA LYS A 86 -6.49 46.19 16.81
C LYS A 86 -6.81 44.70 16.80
N GLY A 87 -8.06 44.30 16.92
CA GLY A 87 -8.50 42.91 16.83
C GLY A 87 -8.25 42.26 15.46
N LYS A 88 -8.37 43.02 14.39
CA LYS A 88 -8.08 42.53 13.04
C LYS A 88 -6.59 42.38 12.76
N GLN A 89 -5.74 43.31 13.22
CA GLN A 89 -4.30 43.21 13.07
C GLN A 89 -3.69 42.05 13.88
N SER A 90 -4.18 41.79 15.10
CA SER A 90 -3.68 40.69 15.93
C SER A 90 -3.99 39.31 15.34
N LYS A 91 -5.18 39.13 14.69
CA LYS A 91 -5.55 37.88 14.02
C LYS A 91 -4.71 37.61 12.77
N ILE A 92 -4.37 38.61 11.98
CA ILE A 92 -3.54 38.47 10.78
C ILE A 92 -2.09 38.12 11.14
N LEU A 93 -1.52 38.73 12.17
CA LEU A 93 -0.16 38.43 12.64
C LEU A 93 -0.04 37.03 13.27
N SER A 94 -1.07 36.57 13.97
CA SER A 94 -1.17 35.22 14.53
C SER A 94 -1.25 34.18 13.39
N MET A 95 -2.09 34.41 12.38
CA MET A 95 -2.26 33.52 11.23
C MET A 95 -0.96 33.35 10.42
N HIS A 96 -0.17 34.42 10.27
CA HIS A 96 1.14 34.35 9.59
C HIS A 96 2.19 33.51 10.34
N ARG A 97 2.14 33.51 11.69
CA ARG A 97 3.00 32.62 12.49
C ARG A 97 2.61 31.16 12.31
N TRP A 98 1.31 30.84 12.37
CA TRP A 98 0.79 29.48 12.16
C TRP A 98 1.07 28.96 10.75
N MET A 99 1.00 29.81 9.72
CA MET A 99 1.33 29.45 8.36
C MET A 99 2.80 29.04 8.18
N LYS A 100 3.73 29.68 8.91
CA LYS A 100 5.16 29.27 8.88
C LYS A 100 5.37 27.88 9.48
N TYR A 101 4.67 27.53 10.55
CA TYR A 101 4.75 26.19 11.13
C TYR A 101 3.97 25.15 10.29
N ALA A 102 2.86 25.53 9.68
CA ALA A 102 2.11 24.65 8.77
C ALA A 102 2.95 24.23 7.56
N ALA A 103 3.74 25.12 6.99
CA ALA A 103 4.65 24.79 5.89
C ALA A 103 5.74 23.80 6.33
N VAL A 104 6.32 23.97 7.52
CA VAL A 104 7.32 23.03 8.07
C VAL A 104 6.69 21.66 8.33
N ILE A 105 5.50 21.61 8.91
CA ILE A 105 4.77 20.35 9.16
C ILE A 105 4.41 19.67 7.84
N ALA A 106 3.96 20.42 6.83
CA ALA A 106 3.67 19.87 5.51
C ALA A 106 4.92 19.27 4.84
N VAL A 107 6.08 19.95 4.93
CA VAL A 107 7.35 19.42 4.41
C VAL A 107 7.77 18.16 5.18
N MET A 108 7.63 18.13 6.51
CA MET A 108 7.93 16.93 7.31
C MET A 108 7.00 15.75 6.97
N LEU A 109 5.70 16.01 6.72
CA LEU A 109 4.76 14.97 6.30
C LEU A 109 5.07 14.44 4.90
N VAL A 110 5.44 15.32 3.96
CA VAL A 110 5.83 14.91 2.60
C VAL A 110 7.15 14.15 2.62
N MET A 111 8.16 14.63 3.36
CA MET A 111 9.43 13.92 3.51
C MET A 111 9.26 12.60 4.28
N GLY A 112 8.55 12.60 5.40
CA GLY A 112 8.27 11.39 6.19
C GLY A 112 7.42 10.38 5.41
N GLY A 113 6.40 10.86 4.70
CA GLY A 113 5.58 10.03 3.81
C GLY A 113 6.37 9.51 2.60
N GLY A 114 7.20 10.34 1.99
CA GLY A 114 8.08 9.94 0.87
C GLY A 114 9.14 8.92 1.29
N VAL A 115 9.78 9.12 2.42
CA VAL A 115 10.74 8.17 3.00
C VAL A 115 10.03 6.88 3.41
N GLY A 116 8.87 6.97 4.08
CA GLY A 116 8.07 5.80 4.45
C GLY A 116 7.59 5.01 3.23
N TYR A 117 7.14 5.69 2.16
CA TYR A 117 6.76 5.08 0.89
C TYR A 117 7.95 4.44 0.17
N TRP A 118 9.13 5.08 0.20
CA TRP A 118 10.37 4.52 -0.35
C TRP A 118 10.81 3.25 0.41
N PHE A 119 10.76 3.26 1.75
CA PHE A 119 11.02 2.07 2.57
C PHE A 119 9.98 0.97 2.33
N TYR A 120 8.70 1.32 2.17
CA TYR A 120 7.64 0.38 1.83
C TYR A 120 7.86 -0.27 0.46
N GLN A 121 8.23 0.49 -0.56
CA GLN A 121 8.56 -0.05 -1.89
C GLN A 121 9.86 -0.86 -1.90
N ASN A 122 10.92 -0.37 -1.27
CA ASN A 122 12.21 -1.08 -1.26
C ASN A 122 12.21 -2.31 -0.32
N GLY A 123 11.41 -2.30 0.74
CA GLY A 123 11.29 -3.45 1.64
C GLY A 123 10.62 -4.68 1.00
N ASN A 124 9.93 -4.50 -0.12
CA ASN A 124 9.22 -5.58 -0.82
C ASN A 124 9.94 -6.13 -2.06
N ASN A 125 11.10 -5.60 -2.42
CA ASN A 125 11.88 -6.07 -3.58
C ASN A 125 12.81 -7.24 -3.19
N GLN A 126 12.26 -8.30 -2.56
CA GLN A 126 12.99 -9.55 -2.40
C GLN A 126 13.19 -10.16 -3.81
N GLN A 127 14.44 -10.31 -4.22
CA GLN A 127 14.76 -11.03 -5.45
C GLN A 127 14.21 -12.45 -5.35
N MET A 128 13.18 -12.73 -6.13
CA MET A 128 12.57 -14.06 -6.18
C MET A 128 13.38 -14.97 -7.10
N MET A 129 13.80 -16.10 -6.56
CA MET A 129 14.39 -17.21 -7.31
C MET A 129 13.26 -18.10 -7.85
N VAL A 130 13.46 -18.67 -9.03
CA VAL A 130 12.49 -19.59 -9.63
C VAL A 130 13.20 -20.90 -9.93
N ALA A 131 12.72 -21.99 -9.35
CA ALA A 131 13.15 -23.35 -9.68
C ALA A 131 12.03 -24.05 -10.44
N VAL A 132 12.36 -24.64 -11.58
CA VAL A 132 11.43 -25.41 -12.41
C VAL A 132 12.00 -26.82 -12.58
N ALA A 133 11.16 -27.82 -12.37
CA ALA A 133 11.48 -29.20 -12.71
C ALA A 133 11.13 -29.45 -14.19
N SER A 134 12.06 -30.06 -14.93
CA SER A 134 11.79 -30.48 -16.31
C SER A 134 10.78 -31.64 -16.35
N GLU A 135 10.12 -31.79 -17.49
CA GLU A 135 9.23 -32.95 -17.67
C GLU A 135 9.95 -34.26 -17.40
N GLY A 136 9.28 -35.09 -16.62
CA GLY A 136 9.79 -36.42 -16.29
C GLY A 136 10.94 -36.44 -15.27
N ILE A 137 11.42 -35.34 -14.72
CA ILE A 137 12.55 -35.28 -13.78
C ILE A 137 12.13 -34.69 -12.45
N VAL A 138 12.50 -35.39 -11.37
CA VAL A 138 12.42 -34.84 -10.01
C VAL A 138 13.62 -33.93 -9.77
N LYS A 139 13.38 -32.69 -9.34
CA LYS A 139 14.44 -31.71 -9.09
C LYS A 139 14.52 -31.41 -7.60
N GLU A 140 15.65 -31.67 -6.98
CA GLU A 140 15.93 -31.23 -5.62
C GLU A 140 16.37 -29.76 -5.59
N VAL A 141 15.84 -29.01 -4.62
CA VAL A 141 16.15 -27.59 -4.35
C VAL A 141 16.40 -27.43 -2.87
N VAL A 142 17.56 -26.89 -2.51
CA VAL A 142 17.86 -26.50 -1.12
C VAL A 142 17.56 -25.03 -0.96
N LEU A 143 16.69 -24.69 -0.01
CA LEU A 143 16.28 -23.33 0.30
C LEU A 143 17.27 -22.62 1.22
N PRO A 144 17.21 -21.26 1.31
CA PRO A 144 18.16 -20.46 2.13
C PRO A 144 18.18 -20.82 3.62
N ASP A 145 17.10 -21.42 4.15
CA ASP A 145 16.98 -21.87 5.54
C ASP A 145 17.46 -23.32 5.78
N GLY A 146 17.99 -23.97 4.73
CA GLY A 146 18.40 -25.37 4.74
C GLY A 146 17.25 -26.37 4.53
N SER A 147 16.01 -25.90 4.33
CA SER A 147 14.88 -26.78 3.97
C SER A 147 15.14 -27.38 2.56
N LYS A 148 14.74 -28.65 2.39
CA LYS A 148 14.85 -29.35 1.12
C LYS A 148 13.49 -29.49 0.46
N VAL A 149 13.44 -29.28 -0.83
CA VAL A 149 12.21 -29.39 -1.63
C VAL A 149 12.51 -30.22 -2.87
N TRP A 150 11.74 -31.26 -3.10
CA TRP A 150 11.76 -32.03 -4.33
C TRP A 150 10.56 -31.60 -5.16
N LEU A 151 10.83 -31.12 -6.36
CA LEU A 151 9.80 -30.71 -7.32
C LEU A 151 9.49 -31.89 -8.24
N ASN A 152 8.20 -32.24 -8.34
CA ASN A 152 7.75 -33.25 -9.28
C ASN A 152 7.66 -32.68 -10.69
N ASN A 153 7.37 -33.52 -11.65
CA ASN A 153 7.23 -33.23 -13.08
C ASN A 153 6.56 -31.87 -13.35
N ALA A 154 7.24 -30.98 -14.07
CA ALA A 154 6.79 -29.65 -14.47
C ALA A 154 6.36 -28.72 -13.32
N ALA A 155 6.71 -29.04 -12.06
CA ALA A 155 6.42 -28.16 -10.93
C ALA A 155 7.34 -26.94 -10.93
N THR A 156 6.80 -25.83 -10.46
CA THR A 156 7.51 -24.56 -10.31
C THR A 156 7.46 -24.09 -8.87
N LEU A 157 8.62 -23.78 -8.29
CA LEU A 157 8.78 -23.21 -6.98
C LEU A 157 9.37 -21.80 -7.09
N LYS A 158 8.71 -20.80 -6.52
CA LYS A 158 9.24 -19.45 -6.36
C LYS A 158 9.54 -19.18 -4.90
N TYR A 159 10.75 -18.74 -4.60
CA TYR A 159 11.21 -18.47 -3.24
C TYR A 159 12.17 -17.29 -3.24
N PRO A 160 12.26 -16.51 -2.14
CA PRO A 160 13.19 -15.39 -2.06
C PRO A 160 14.64 -15.90 -1.89
N ARG A 161 15.58 -15.07 -2.33
CA ARG A 161 17.01 -15.34 -2.13
C ARG A 161 17.38 -15.44 -0.65
N GLU A 162 16.69 -14.67 0.18
CA GLU A 162 16.78 -14.69 1.64
C GLU A 162 15.37 -14.53 2.23
N PHE A 163 15.05 -15.33 3.24
CA PHE A 163 13.77 -15.21 3.93
C PHE A 163 13.74 -14.00 4.86
N SER A 164 12.57 -13.36 4.97
CA SER A 164 12.36 -12.26 5.93
C SER A 164 12.66 -12.70 7.37
N GLU A 165 12.83 -11.77 8.30
CA GLU A 165 13.07 -12.11 9.71
C GLU A 165 11.87 -12.81 10.38
N LYS A 166 10.64 -12.53 9.91
CA LYS A 166 9.40 -12.96 10.54
C LYS A 166 8.84 -14.28 10.00
N GLU A 167 9.07 -14.56 8.71
CA GLU A 167 8.42 -15.68 8.02
C GLU A 167 9.23 -16.20 6.82
N ARG A 168 8.94 -17.42 6.40
CA ARG A 168 9.57 -18.11 5.26
C ARG A 168 8.47 -18.45 4.26
N ASN A 169 8.26 -17.57 3.28
CA ASN A 169 7.20 -17.73 2.28
C ASN A 169 7.75 -18.25 0.96
N VAL A 170 7.09 -19.26 0.40
CA VAL A 170 7.35 -19.80 -0.94
C VAL A 170 6.05 -20.00 -1.70
N TYR A 171 6.11 -20.03 -3.03
CA TYR A 171 4.98 -20.23 -3.92
C TYR A 171 5.19 -21.46 -4.78
N LEU A 172 4.21 -22.38 -4.76
CA LEU A 172 4.24 -23.62 -5.50
C LEU A 172 3.15 -23.65 -6.56
N GLU A 173 3.51 -24.06 -7.77
CA GLU A 173 2.60 -24.52 -8.81
C GLU A 173 3.01 -25.95 -9.23
N GLY A 174 2.09 -26.90 -9.11
CA GLY A 174 2.38 -28.31 -9.35
C GLY A 174 2.44 -29.14 -8.08
N GLU A 175 3.35 -30.09 -8.01
CA GLU A 175 3.52 -30.99 -6.86
C GLU A 175 4.95 -30.95 -6.33
N ALA A 176 5.09 -30.83 -5.01
CA ALA A 176 6.38 -30.85 -4.34
C ALA A 176 6.32 -31.53 -2.97
N TYR A 177 7.41 -32.22 -2.66
CA TYR A 177 7.68 -32.78 -1.35
C TYR A 177 8.63 -31.86 -0.58
N PHE A 178 8.30 -31.60 0.67
CA PHE A 178 9.01 -30.66 1.53
C PHE A 178 9.56 -31.35 2.78
N GLU A 179 10.83 -31.14 3.05
CA GLU A 179 11.45 -31.38 4.36
C GLU A 179 11.86 -30.04 4.94
N VAL A 180 10.99 -29.46 5.79
CA VAL A 180 11.18 -28.11 6.30
C VAL A 180 11.99 -28.13 7.59
N THR A 181 13.07 -27.36 7.63
CA THR A 181 13.91 -27.15 8.81
C THR A 181 13.10 -26.56 9.97
N LYS A 182 13.23 -27.18 11.15
CA LYS A 182 12.46 -26.82 12.35
C LYS A 182 12.84 -25.42 12.85
N ASN A 183 11.85 -24.52 12.90
CA ASN A 183 11.98 -23.19 13.50
C ASN A 183 10.63 -22.72 14.02
N ARG A 184 10.44 -22.75 15.34
CA ARG A 184 9.17 -22.37 16.00
C ARG A 184 8.88 -20.88 15.96
N HIS A 185 9.92 -20.04 15.82
CA HIS A 185 9.78 -18.57 15.82
C HIS A 185 9.55 -17.98 14.44
N LYS A 186 9.84 -18.75 13.38
CA LYS A 186 9.76 -18.30 12.01
C LYS A 186 9.00 -19.31 11.15
N PRO A 187 7.66 -19.18 11.06
CA PRO A 187 6.83 -20.10 10.30
C PRO A 187 7.25 -20.21 8.85
N PHE A 188 7.10 -21.39 8.27
CA PHE A 188 7.27 -21.64 6.84
C PHE A 188 5.90 -21.78 6.19
N THR A 189 5.65 -21.02 5.13
CA THR A 189 4.36 -21.00 4.45
C THR A 189 4.54 -21.31 2.97
N VAL A 190 3.86 -22.35 2.52
CA VAL A 190 3.74 -22.63 1.07
C VAL A 190 2.38 -22.12 0.60
N GLN A 191 2.41 -21.20 -0.34
CA GLN A 191 1.22 -20.71 -1.01
C GLN A 191 1.08 -21.33 -2.39
N SER A 192 -0.10 -21.84 -2.72
CA SER A 192 -0.45 -22.35 -4.06
C SER A 192 -1.66 -21.60 -4.62
N ASP A 193 -2.15 -22.02 -5.76
CA ASP A 193 -3.34 -21.45 -6.39
C ASP A 193 -4.63 -21.61 -5.56
N ALA A 194 -4.74 -22.70 -4.78
CA ALA A 194 -5.99 -23.04 -4.08
C ALA A 194 -5.85 -23.07 -2.54
N ILE A 195 -4.71 -23.51 -2.03
CA ILE A 195 -4.48 -23.71 -0.59
C ILE A 195 -3.17 -23.08 -0.13
N ARG A 196 -3.16 -22.71 1.13
CA ARG A 196 -1.98 -22.27 1.88
C ARG A 196 -1.68 -23.29 2.96
N VAL A 197 -0.42 -23.72 3.05
CA VAL A 197 0.09 -24.63 4.05
C VAL A 197 1.09 -23.92 4.93
N ARG A 198 0.89 -23.94 6.26
CA ARG A 198 1.77 -23.33 7.25
C ARG A 198 2.33 -24.36 8.19
N VAL A 199 3.65 -24.32 8.40
CA VAL A 199 4.38 -25.31 9.22
C VAL A 199 5.49 -24.64 10.04
N LEU A 200 5.98 -25.35 11.07
CA LEU A 200 7.09 -24.90 11.92
C LEU A 200 8.35 -25.78 11.78
N GLY A 201 8.27 -26.89 11.04
CA GLY A 201 9.33 -27.86 10.83
C GLY A 201 8.70 -29.25 10.65
N THR A 202 8.42 -29.61 9.41
CA THR A 202 7.45 -30.64 9.05
C THR A 202 7.84 -31.25 7.72
N THR A 203 7.55 -32.53 7.57
CA THR A 203 7.70 -33.27 6.31
C THR A 203 6.31 -33.51 5.72
N PHE A 204 6.07 -33.02 4.49
CA PHE A 204 4.77 -33.10 3.84
C PHE A 204 4.88 -33.06 2.31
N ASN A 205 3.86 -33.56 1.65
CA ASN A 205 3.65 -33.45 0.21
C ASN A 205 2.53 -32.46 -0.10
N LEU A 206 2.73 -31.55 -1.04
CA LEU A 206 1.73 -30.60 -1.51
C LEU A 206 1.57 -30.73 -3.01
N LYS A 207 0.32 -30.94 -3.45
CA LYS A 207 -0.06 -31.00 -4.87
C LYS A 207 -1.16 -29.99 -5.15
N SER A 208 -0.85 -28.99 -5.97
CA SER A 208 -1.78 -27.96 -6.36
C SER A 208 -1.41 -27.43 -7.74
N ASP A 209 -2.10 -27.97 -8.75
CA ASP A 209 -1.96 -27.58 -10.15
C ASP A 209 -3.26 -26.93 -10.63
N LYS A 210 -3.20 -25.81 -11.32
CA LYS A 210 -4.38 -25.08 -11.86
C LYS A 210 -5.26 -25.95 -12.75
N ARG A 211 -4.68 -26.95 -13.42
CA ARG A 211 -5.38 -27.90 -14.28
C ARG A 211 -6.12 -28.99 -13.52
N CYS A 212 -5.75 -29.21 -12.25
CA CYS A 212 -6.39 -30.23 -11.40
C CYS A 212 -7.56 -29.63 -10.62
N ARG A 213 -8.65 -30.43 -10.50
CA ARG A 213 -9.85 -30.04 -9.74
C ARG A 213 -9.65 -30.09 -8.22
N ILE A 214 -8.64 -30.81 -7.75
CA ILE A 214 -8.37 -31.05 -6.34
C ILE A 214 -6.98 -30.56 -6.03
N ALA A 215 -6.83 -29.80 -4.93
CA ALA A 215 -5.55 -29.51 -4.30
C ALA A 215 -5.42 -30.39 -3.06
N GLU A 216 -4.24 -30.98 -2.84
CA GLU A 216 -3.99 -31.99 -1.81
C GLU A 216 -2.76 -31.62 -0.99
N ALA A 217 -2.86 -31.72 0.33
CA ALA A 217 -1.72 -31.61 1.25
C ALA A 217 -1.70 -32.86 2.13
N THR A 218 -0.62 -33.66 2.07
CA THR A 218 -0.45 -34.90 2.84
C THR A 218 0.65 -34.72 3.86
N LEU A 219 0.37 -34.98 5.11
CA LEU A 219 1.32 -34.88 6.22
C LEU A 219 2.02 -36.21 6.50
N ILE A 220 3.35 -36.22 6.45
CA ILE A 220 4.20 -37.36 6.75
C ILE A 220 4.70 -37.30 8.20
N GLU A 221 5.28 -36.17 8.61
CA GLU A 221 5.82 -35.98 9.95
C GLU A 221 5.60 -34.53 10.43
N GLY A 222 5.28 -34.38 11.74
CA GLY A 222 5.06 -33.06 12.37
C GLY A 222 3.59 -32.68 12.42
N GLU A 223 3.30 -31.40 12.18
CA GLU A 223 1.96 -30.80 12.18
C GLU A 223 1.86 -29.76 11.09
N ILE A 224 0.76 -29.71 10.36
CA ILE A 224 0.51 -28.67 9.36
C ILE A 224 -0.87 -28.04 9.51
N GLU A 225 -0.92 -26.74 9.29
CA GLU A 225 -2.14 -25.99 9.12
C GLU A 225 -2.39 -25.80 7.62
N VAL A 226 -3.53 -26.27 7.15
CA VAL A 226 -3.98 -26.12 5.76
C VAL A 226 -5.19 -25.19 5.73
N LYS A 227 -5.11 -24.13 4.94
CA LYS A 227 -6.19 -23.14 4.76
C LYS A 227 -6.51 -22.97 3.29
N GLY A 228 -7.79 -22.93 2.93
CA GLY A 228 -8.25 -22.52 1.60
C GLY A 228 -8.03 -21.04 1.35
N ASN A 229 -7.78 -20.66 0.11
CA ASN A 229 -7.49 -19.25 -0.25
C ASN A 229 -8.74 -18.37 -0.32
N LYS A 230 -9.96 -18.97 -0.42
CA LYS A 230 -11.25 -18.29 -0.61
C LYS A 230 -12.22 -18.57 0.56
N GLU A 231 -11.74 -18.57 1.80
CA GLU A 231 -12.57 -18.81 3.00
C GLU A 231 -13.18 -20.23 3.12
N GLU A 232 -12.61 -21.22 2.41
CA GLU A 232 -13.07 -22.62 2.45
C GLU A 232 -12.82 -23.30 3.81
N GLY A 233 -12.26 -22.58 4.78
CA GLY A 233 -11.95 -23.07 6.11
C GLY A 233 -10.47 -23.37 6.34
N GLN A 234 -10.17 -23.87 7.55
CA GLN A 234 -8.84 -24.19 8.03
C GLN A 234 -8.86 -25.53 8.74
N ILE A 235 -7.86 -26.36 8.51
CA ILE A 235 -7.71 -27.69 9.10
C ILE A 235 -6.28 -27.88 9.58
N ILE A 236 -6.13 -28.50 10.72
CA ILE A 236 -4.84 -28.98 11.23
C ILE A 236 -4.76 -30.49 11.00
N LEU A 237 -3.70 -30.95 10.35
CA LEU A 237 -3.47 -32.37 10.10
C LEU A 237 -2.47 -32.95 11.08
N THR A 238 -2.69 -34.21 11.39
CA THR A 238 -1.76 -35.11 12.06
C THR A 238 -1.12 -36.09 11.07
N PRO A 239 0.03 -36.72 11.39
CA PRO A 239 0.69 -37.66 10.49
C PRO A 239 -0.25 -38.76 9.97
N GLY A 240 -0.13 -39.09 8.68
CA GLY A 240 -1.01 -40.04 8.01
C GLY A 240 -2.32 -39.45 7.47
N GLN A 241 -2.52 -38.13 7.60
CA GLN A 241 -3.70 -37.46 7.08
C GLN A 241 -3.38 -36.65 5.81
N ARG A 242 -4.40 -36.56 4.95
CA ARG A 242 -4.43 -35.71 3.74
C ARG A 242 -5.62 -34.77 3.81
N ALA A 243 -5.38 -33.48 3.58
CA ALA A 243 -6.41 -32.50 3.27
C ALA A 243 -6.63 -32.45 1.75
N GLU A 244 -7.86 -32.50 1.32
CA GLU A 244 -8.28 -32.37 -0.08
C GLU A 244 -9.23 -31.18 -0.20
N LEU A 245 -8.87 -30.16 -1.01
CA LEU A 245 -9.74 -29.07 -1.39
C LEU A 245 -10.25 -29.28 -2.80
N ASN A 246 -11.56 -29.44 -2.96
CA ASN A 246 -12.21 -29.44 -4.26
C ASN A 246 -12.43 -27.98 -4.71
N LYS A 247 -11.70 -27.56 -5.73
CA LYS A 247 -11.69 -26.17 -6.23
C LYS A 247 -13.02 -25.73 -6.84
N ASN A 248 -13.87 -26.68 -7.28
CA ASN A 248 -15.13 -26.37 -7.93
C ASN A 248 -16.22 -25.98 -6.93
N ASN A 249 -16.25 -26.64 -5.76
CA ASN A 249 -17.29 -26.45 -4.75
C ASN A 249 -16.77 -25.93 -3.41
N GLY A 250 -15.45 -25.65 -3.30
CA GLY A 250 -14.83 -25.13 -2.09
C GLY A 250 -14.82 -26.09 -0.91
N ARG A 251 -15.11 -27.39 -1.11
CA ARG A 251 -15.17 -28.36 0.00
C ARG A 251 -13.79 -28.82 0.39
N LEU A 252 -13.38 -28.51 1.63
CA LEU A 252 -12.16 -28.97 2.27
C LEU A 252 -12.47 -30.17 3.15
N THR A 253 -11.80 -31.31 2.91
CA THR A 253 -12.02 -32.59 3.63
C THR A 253 -10.71 -33.20 4.05
N VAL A 254 -10.74 -34.03 5.12
CA VAL A 254 -9.60 -34.80 5.61
C VAL A 254 -9.83 -36.29 5.37
N LYS A 255 -8.79 -36.99 4.92
CA LYS A 255 -8.78 -38.44 4.74
C LYS A 255 -7.55 -39.04 5.42
N GLN A 256 -7.72 -40.26 5.95
CA GLN A 256 -6.59 -41.10 6.36
C GLN A 256 -5.98 -41.75 5.13
N VAL A 257 -4.66 -41.65 4.99
CA VAL A 257 -3.92 -42.18 3.84
C VAL A 257 -2.60 -42.79 4.27
N ASP A 258 -2.00 -43.63 3.43
CA ASP A 258 -0.59 -43.98 3.57
C ASP A 258 0.29 -42.81 3.09
N ALA A 259 0.58 -41.87 3.99
CA ALA A 259 1.31 -40.65 3.66
C ALA A 259 2.72 -40.91 3.09
N LYS A 260 3.35 -42.02 3.49
CA LYS A 260 4.66 -42.41 2.94
C LYS A 260 4.52 -42.80 1.47
N LEU A 261 3.48 -43.55 1.14
CA LEU A 261 3.21 -43.98 -0.24
C LEU A 261 2.91 -42.81 -1.17
N ASP A 262 2.19 -41.77 -0.67
CA ASP A 262 1.92 -40.55 -1.41
C ASP A 262 3.16 -39.73 -1.79
N ALA A 263 4.22 -39.91 -1.02
CA ALA A 263 5.44 -39.12 -1.14
C ALA A 263 6.63 -39.87 -1.78
N VAL A 264 6.54 -41.21 -1.99
CA VAL A 264 7.69 -42.03 -2.48
C VAL A 264 8.23 -41.61 -3.86
N TRP A 265 7.48 -40.81 -4.61
CA TRP A 265 7.91 -40.31 -5.90
C TRP A 265 9.20 -39.46 -5.83
N HIS A 266 9.45 -38.77 -4.68
CA HIS A 266 10.67 -37.96 -4.48
C HIS A 266 11.94 -38.84 -4.47
N ASP A 267 11.85 -40.13 -4.10
CA ASP A 267 12.90 -41.11 -4.17
C ASP A 267 12.98 -41.78 -5.54
N ASN A 268 12.37 -41.19 -6.55
CA ASN A 268 12.24 -41.81 -7.88
C ASN A 268 11.51 -43.14 -7.86
N LEU A 269 10.48 -43.24 -7.03
CA LEU A 269 9.62 -44.42 -6.90
C LEU A 269 8.24 -44.11 -7.47
N ILE A 270 7.61 -45.10 -8.13
CA ILE A 270 6.27 -45.01 -8.69
C ILE A 270 5.38 -45.96 -7.88
N PRO A 271 4.52 -45.45 -6.98
CA PRO A 271 3.67 -46.28 -6.17
C PRO A 271 2.43 -46.71 -6.91
N PHE A 272 1.98 -47.94 -6.67
CA PHE A 272 0.72 -48.48 -7.13
C PHE A 272 -0.03 -49.10 -5.96
N GLN A 273 -1.30 -48.77 -5.80
CA GLN A 273 -2.16 -49.34 -4.76
C GLN A 273 -3.47 -49.79 -5.40
N LYS A 274 -3.68 -51.12 -5.38
CA LYS A 274 -4.83 -51.76 -6.04
C LYS A 274 -5.05 -51.26 -7.48
N ALA A 275 -3.96 -51.05 -8.22
CA ALA A 275 -3.97 -50.57 -9.60
C ALA A 275 -4.03 -51.76 -10.56
N ASP A 276 -4.91 -51.69 -11.54
CA ASP A 276 -4.91 -52.64 -12.66
C ASP A 276 -3.77 -52.34 -13.64
N ILE A 277 -3.53 -53.28 -14.54
CA ILE A 277 -2.45 -53.16 -15.53
C ILE A 277 -2.64 -51.91 -16.43
N PHE A 278 -3.86 -51.51 -16.71
CA PHE A 278 -4.16 -50.33 -17.50
C PHE A 278 -3.73 -49.03 -16.75
N THR A 279 -4.07 -48.91 -15.48
CA THR A 279 -3.63 -47.80 -14.64
C THR A 279 -2.10 -47.73 -14.53
N ILE A 280 -1.43 -48.87 -14.36
CA ILE A 280 0.02 -48.93 -14.28
C ILE A 280 0.66 -48.46 -15.60
N THR A 281 0.18 -48.99 -16.74
CA THR A 281 0.74 -48.62 -18.05
C THR A 281 0.47 -47.16 -18.40
N LYS A 282 -0.67 -46.60 -18.06
CA LYS A 282 -0.95 -45.16 -18.22
C LYS A 282 -0.01 -44.29 -17.42
N ALA A 283 0.33 -44.69 -16.21
CA ALA A 283 1.34 -43.99 -15.43
C ALA A 283 2.73 -44.05 -16.08
N LEU A 284 3.13 -45.21 -16.59
CA LEU A 284 4.40 -45.36 -17.30
C LEU A 284 4.48 -44.58 -18.62
N GLU A 285 3.39 -44.55 -19.41
CA GLU A 285 3.28 -43.71 -20.62
C GLU A 285 3.58 -42.25 -20.30
N ARG A 286 2.95 -41.72 -19.21
CA ARG A 286 3.12 -40.35 -18.77
C ARG A 286 4.53 -40.02 -18.30
N PHE A 287 5.22 -40.99 -17.67
CA PHE A 287 6.58 -40.78 -17.14
C PHE A 287 7.69 -40.91 -18.19
N TYR A 288 7.49 -41.70 -19.23
CA TYR A 288 8.53 -42.05 -20.19
C TYR A 288 8.25 -41.55 -21.60
N ASP A 289 7.14 -40.82 -21.80
CA ASP A 289 6.73 -40.32 -23.13
C ASP A 289 6.67 -41.41 -24.18
N VAL A 290 6.11 -42.58 -23.85
CA VAL A 290 5.93 -43.72 -24.68
C VAL A 290 4.47 -44.07 -24.86
N LYS A 291 4.12 -44.84 -25.88
CA LYS A 291 2.77 -45.38 -26.06
C LYS A 291 2.78 -46.88 -25.74
N ILE A 292 1.94 -47.29 -24.78
CA ILE A 292 1.80 -48.67 -24.36
C ILE A 292 0.46 -49.25 -24.89
N ILE A 293 0.54 -50.33 -25.61
CA ILE A 293 -0.56 -51.02 -26.22
C ILE A 293 -0.73 -52.37 -25.52
N LEU A 294 -1.86 -52.56 -24.88
CA LEU A 294 -2.22 -53.79 -24.18
C LEU A 294 -2.88 -54.79 -25.17
N SER A 295 -2.46 -56.07 -25.12
CA SER A 295 -3.17 -57.14 -25.82
C SER A 295 -4.58 -57.30 -25.28
N PRO A 296 -5.58 -57.63 -26.14
CA PRO A 296 -6.95 -57.91 -25.70
C PRO A 296 -7.08 -59.03 -24.66
N ASP A 297 -6.13 -59.97 -24.66
CA ASP A 297 -6.12 -61.13 -23.77
C ASP A 297 -5.64 -60.83 -22.36
N ILE A 298 -5.18 -59.59 -22.08
CA ILE A 298 -4.74 -59.18 -20.75
C ILE A 298 -5.96 -59.12 -19.79
N GLN A 299 -5.82 -59.79 -18.65
CA GLN A 299 -6.82 -59.77 -17.61
C GLN A 299 -6.81 -58.42 -16.88
N THR A 300 -7.74 -57.54 -17.20
CA THR A 300 -7.88 -56.22 -16.61
C THR A 300 -8.46 -56.20 -15.18
N GLY A 301 -9.07 -57.31 -14.72
CA GLY A 301 -9.66 -57.40 -13.37
C GLY A 301 -8.70 -57.66 -12.22
N LYS A 302 -7.43 -58.00 -12.51
CA LYS A 302 -6.41 -58.18 -11.47
C LYS A 302 -5.80 -56.83 -11.07
N THR A 303 -5.67 -56.59 -9.76
CA THR A 303 -5.04 -55.42 -9.23
C THR A 303 -3.71 -55.74 -8.55
N TYR A 304 -2.79 -54.84 -8.65
CA TYR A 304 -1.43 -54.96 -8.09
C TYR A 304 -1.15 -53.80 -7.13
N SER A 305 -0.38 -54.11 -6.09
CA SER A 305 0.11 -53.07 -5.16
C SER A 305 1.62 -53.23 -5.01
N GLY A 306 2.34 -52.15 -5.02
CA GLY A 306 3.78 -52.14 -4.89
C GLY A 306 4.39 -50.81 -5.33
N VAL A 307 5.71 -50.83 -5.41
CA VAL A 307 6.50 -49.65 -5.80
C VAL A 307 7.47 -50.04 -6.89
N LEU A 308 7.47 -49.35 -8.01
CA LEU A 308 8.44 -49.49 -9.08
C LEU A 308 9.50 -48.42 -8.97
N LYS A 309 10.78 -48.80 -9.03
CA LYS A 309 11.88 -47.84 -9.11
C LYS A 309 11.92 -47.22 -10.49
N ARG A 310 11.80 -45.91 -10.55
CA ARG A 310 11.98 -45.16 -11.80
C ARG A 310 13.44 -45.22 -12.20
N LYS A 311 13.70 -45.69 -13.38
CA LYS A 311 15.06 -45.81 -13.96
C LYS A 311 15.13 -44.88 -15.16
N SER A 312 16.36 -44.64 -15.67
CA SER A 312 16.61 -43.75 -16.80
C SER A 312 15.95 -44.23 -18.12
N ASN A 313 15.67 -45.53 -18.24
CA ASN A 313 15.00 -46.08 -19.40
C ASN A 313 13.79 -46.96 -19.02
N ILE A 314 12.77 -46.93 -19.85
CA ILE A 314 11.52 -47.66 -19.67
C ILE A 314 11.73 -49.19 -19.67
N GLU A 315 12.68 -49.70 -20.46
CA GLU A 315 12.96 -51.15 -20.58
C GLU A 315 13.32 -51.77 -19.24
N SER A 316 14.18 -51.08 -18.46
CA SER A 316 14.54 -51.51 -17.09
C SER A 316 13.36 -51.56 -16.13
N VAL A 317 12.36 -50.69 -16.33
CA VAL A 317 11.11 -50.67 -15.53
C VAL A 317 10.19 -51.78 -15.96
N LEU A 318 10.04 -52.00 -17.29
CA LEU A 318 9.24 -53.09 -17.82
C LEU A 318 9.77 -54.44 -17.41
N LYS A 319 11.10 -54.61 -17.38
CA LYS A 319 11.74 -55.83 -16.87
C LYS A 319 11.44 -56.08 -15.40
N SER A 320 11.42 -55.01 -14.60
CA SER A 320 11.02 -55.11 -13.18
C SER A 320 9.54 -55.45 -13.03
N LEU A 321 8.68 -54.87 -13.88
CA LEU A 321 7.25 -55.17 -13.93
C LEU A 321 6.98 -56.63 -14.35
N GLN A 322 7.67 -57.14 -15.39
CA GLN A 322 7.62 -58.52 -15.86
C GLN A 322 7.99 -59.55 -14.78
N ASN A 323 8.92 -59.16 -13.89
CA ASN A 323 9.31 -60.05 -12.78
C ASN A 323 8.21 -60.11 -11.66
N SER A 324 7.32 -59.13 -11.61
CA SER A 324 6.31 -59.01 -10.57
C SER A 324 4.89 -59.33 -11.04
N ILE A 325 4.63 -59.18 -12.31
CA ILE A 325 3.35 -59.38 -13.00
C ILE A 325 3.58 -60.36 -14.15
N PRO A 326 2.64 -61.33 -14.40
CA PRO A 326 2.78 -62.30 -15.51
C PRO A 326 2.48 -61.65 -16.86
N ILE A 327 3.40 -60.84 -17.34
CA ILE A 327 3.33 -60.14 -18.63
C ILE A 327 4.63 -60.33 -19.40
N ASP A 328 4.50 -60.29 -20.74
CA ASP A 328 5.62 -60.14 -21.66
C ASP A 328 5.49 -58.80 -22.39
N TYR A 329 6.64 -58.23 -22.82
CA TYR A 329 6.65 -56.97 -23.56
C TYR A 329 7.55 -57.00 -24.77
N LYS A 330 7.16 -56.20 -25.79
CA LYS A 330 8.00 -55.96 -27.00
C LYS A 330 8.03 -54.47 -27.26
N ILE A 331 9.24 -53.92 -27.43
CA ILE A 331 9.46 -52.49 -27.73
C ILE A 331 9.71 -52.36 -29.25
N VAL A 332 8.94 -51.49 -29.93
CA VAL A 332 9.09 -51.17 -31.34
C VAL A 332 9.07 -49.65 -31.51
N GLY A 333 10.25 -49.04 -31.59
CA GLY A 333 10.36 -47.56 -31.52
C GLY A 333 9.82 -47.00 -30.23
N ASN A 334 8.87 -46.07 -30.33
CA ASN A 334 8.20 -45.45 -29.16
C ASN A 334 6.93 -46.21 -28.68
N ASN A 335 6.61 -47.33 -29.37
CA ASN A 335 5.47 -48.16 -29.01
C ASN A 335 5.91 -49.39 -28.23
N ILE A 336 5.20 -49.73 -27.19
CA ILE A 336 5.46 -50.87 -26.30
C ILE A 336 4.17 -51.74 -26.32
N PHE A 337 4.33 -52.98 -26.73
CA PHE A 337 3.26 -53.95 -26.72
C PHE A 337 3.40 -54.83 -25.51
N ILE A 338 2.33 -54.97 -24.73
CA ILE A 338 2.29 -55.81 -23.53
C ILE A 338 1.24 -56.93 -23.75
N SER A 339 1.63 -58.14 -23.51
CA SER A 339 0.81 -59.36 -23.61
C SER A 339 0.87 -60.17 -22.32
N PRO A 340 -0.09 -61.05 -22.05
CA PRO A 340 0.04 -62.03 -20.97
C PRO A 340 1.25 -62.97 -21.26
N LYS A 341 1.90 -63.40 -20.17
CA LYS A 341 2.95 -64.38 -20.24
C LYS A 341 2.42 -65.79 -20.43
#